data_b963cc294d9cdbb8c57d42302c49ee5d
#
_entry.id   b963cc294d9cdbb8c57d42302c49ee5d
#
_cell.length_a   1.000
_cell.length_b   1.000
_cell.length_c   1.000
_cell.angle_alpha   90.00
_cell.angle_beta   90.00
_cell.angle_gamma   90.00
#
_symmetry.space_group_name_H-M   'P 1'
#
loop_
_entity.id
_entity.type
_entity.pdbx_description
1 polymer ?
#
loop_
_entity_poly.entity_id
_entity_poly.type
_entity_poly.pdbx_seq_one_letter_code
_entity_poly.pdbx_strand_id
1 'polypeptide(L)'
;MDILNTVIKVITTAVTVFTAFQFVYIFIGAFSPKVTYKKSKKQYRYGVVICARNEEKVIGKLIESIKNQTYPADKITVFVCADSCTDGTAEICRQLGCVVYERFNSDPAKARKGYAMEFLFDNILVNYDINYFDGFAFFDADNVLAPTWFEKMNDAFATDAAVVTTYRNIKNFDTNFVSAAYGIHFCRSSMQFHRTRCRLGTSTHIAGTGYVIKSRLLKDGWHYTELTEDAEFTQNTLNAGERIIFCEDAEFFDEQPTKFRIMFRQRMRWAKGGLFVFLKNGWRRLRAIFTQKGAAKKWTNYDLFWYNFPGGLFAALLSGIAAVA
;
A
#
# COMPACT_ATOMS: atom_id res chain seq x y z
N MET A 1 -21.48 -0.03 38.50
CA MET A 1 -20.20 -0.70 38.14
C MET A 1 -20.41 -2.03 37.41
N ASP A 2 -21.27 -2.91 37.88
CA ASP A 2 -21.45 -4.25 37.29
C ASP A 2 -22.03 -4.26 35.87
N ILE A 3 -23.00 -3.40 35.59
CA ILE A 3 -23.61 -3.29 34.24
C ILE A 3 -22.58 -2.84 33.21
N LEU A 4 -21.80 -1.80 33.52
CA LEU A 4 -20.76 -1.27 32.62
C LEU A 4 -19.69 -2.31 32.34
N ASN A 5 -19.18 -2.99 33.37
CA ASN A 5 -18.20 -4.06 33.23
C ASN A 5 -18.76 -5.23 32.41
N THR A 6 -20.03 -5.57 32.57
CA THR A 6 -20.70 -6.59 31.77
C THR A 6 -20.79 -6.18 30.30
N VAL A 7 -21.20 -4.93 30.01
CA VAL A 7 -21.24 -4.41 28.65
C VAL A 7 -19.84 -4.42 28.00
N ILE A 8 -18.80 -4.00 28.73
CA ILE A 8 -17.42 -4.01 28.24
C ILE A 8 -16.99 -5.44 27.90
N LYS A 9 -17.26 -6.41 28.81
CA LYS A 9 -16.94 -7.83 28.58
C LYS A 9 -17.67 -8.38 27.35
N VAL A 10 -18.93 -8.10 27.18
CA VAL A 10 -19.70 -8.53 26.00
C VAL A 10 -19.11 -7.98 24.73
N ILE A 11 -18.80 -6.68 24.69
CA ILE A 11 -18.26 -6.03 23.50
C ILE A 11 -16.86 -6.57 23.16
N THR A 12 -15.97 -6.68 24.16
CA THR A 12 -14.61 -7.21 23.93
C THR A 12 -14.64 -8.67 23.49
N THR A 13 -15.50 -9.48 24.08
CA THR A 13 -15.71 -10.88 23.67
C THR A 13 -16.22 -10.96 22.24
N ALA A 14 -17.21 -10.15 21.88
CA ALA A 14 -17.74 -10.10 20.52
C ALA A 14 -16.65 -9.71 19.51
N VAL A 15 -15.87 -8.65 19.76
CA VAL A 15 -14.75 -8.25 18.90
C VAL A 15 -13.72 -9.39 18.78
N THR A 16 -13.36 -10.04 19.86
CA THR A 16 -12.42 -11.17 19.86
C THR A 16 -12.94 -12.32 19.00
N VAL A 17 -14.21 -12.71 19.14
CA VAL A 17 -14.82 -13.75 18.33
C VAL A 17 -14.81 -13.38 16.84
N PHE A 18 -15.23 -12.16 16.50
CA PHE A 18 -15.26 -11.69 15.10
C PHE A 18 -13.89 -11.56 14.46
N THR A 19 -12.83 -11.40 15.24
CA THR A 19 -11.44 -11.30 14.75
C THR A 19 -10.65 -12.59 14.87
N ALA A 20 -11.18 -13.62 15.51
CA ALA A 20 -10.49 -14.90 15.78
C ALA A 20 -9.97 -15.61 14.52
N PHE A 21 -10.63 -15.42 13.37
CA PHE A 21 -10.17 -15.97 12.08
C PHE A 21 -8.74 -15.53 11.72
N GLN A 22 -8.29 -14.38 12.23
CA GLN A 22 -6.93 -13.88 11.96
C GLN A 22 -5.85 -14.81 12.58
N PHE A 23 -6.16 -15.58 13.63
CA PHE A 23 -5.27 -16.61 14.14
C PHE A 23 -5.11 -17.76 13.14
N VAL A 24 -6.20 -18.15 12.47
CA VAL A 24 -6.15 -19.16 11.40
C VAL A 24 -5.26 -18.69 10.23
N TYR A 25 -5.25 -17.39 9.96
CA TYR A 25 -4.40 -16.80 8.92
C TYR A 25 -2.90 -17.00 9.21
N ILE A 26 -2.48 -17.02 10.48
CA ILE A 26 -1.08 -17.29 10.85
C ILE A 26 -0.67 -18.68 10.35
N PHE A 27 -1.51 -19.69 10.60
CA PHE A 27 -1.24 -21.08 10.18
C PHE A 27 -1.29 -21.21 8.65
N ILE A 28 -2.29 -20.66 8.00
CA ILE A 28 -2.38 -20.67 6.52
C ILE A 28 -1.15 -19.99 5.93
N GLY A 29 -0.77 -18.82 6.41
CA GLY A 29 0.37 -18.07 5.90
C GLY A 29 1.71 -18.76 6.13
N ALA A 30 1.89 -19.43 7.29
CA ALA A 30 3.13 -20.13 7.63
C ALA A 30 3.30 -21.43 6.84
N PHE A 31 2.23 -22.19 6.62
CA PHE A 31 2.29 -23.53 6.02
C PHE A 31 1.90 -23.56 4.53
N SER A 32 1.36 -22.47 3.97
CA SER A 32 1.10 -22.41 2.53
C SER A 32 2.37 -22.11 1.74
N PRO A 33 2.53 -22.70 0.54
CA PRO A 33 3.61 -22.34 -0.36
C PRO A 33 3.49 -20.89 -0.80
N LYS A 34 4.61 -20.31 -1.30
CA LYS A 34 4.62 -18.94 -1.88
C LYS A 34 3.59 -18.78 -3.00
N VAL A 35 3.04 -17.57 -3.11
CA VAL A 35 2.15 -17.22 -4.22
C VAL A 35 2.98 -16.97 -5.45
N THR A 36 2.84 -17.82 -6.45
CA THR A 36 3.53 -17.73 -7.74
C THR A 36 2.54 -17.59 -8.89
N TYR A 37 2.99 -17.00 -10.00
CA TYR A 37 2.18 -16.78 -11.20
C TYR A 37 2.82 -17.43 -12.41
N LYS A 38 2.00 -17.86 -13.36
CA LYS A 38 2.50 -18.41 -14.63
C LYS A 38 3.18 -17.31 -15.43
N LYS A 39 4.30 -17.65 -16.08
CA LYS A 39 5.03 -16.72 -16.94
C LYS A 39 4.12 -16.17 -18.04
N SER A 40 4.03 -14.84 -18.09
CA SER A 40 3.25 -14.14 -19.10
C SER A 40 3.95 -14.13 -20.44
N LYS A 41 3.20 -14.39 -21.52
CA LYS A 41 3.72 -14.24 -22.89
C LYS A 41 3.77 -12.79 -23.34
N LYS A 42 2.94 -11.92 -22.74
CA LYS A 42 2.84 -10.50 -23.06
C LYS A 42 3.75 -9.71 -22.09
N GLN A 43 4.54 -8.81 -22.64
CA GLN A 43 5.28 -7.80 -21.92
C GLN A 43 4.46 -6.51 -21.91
N TYR A 44 3.96 -6.14 -20.75
CA TYR A 44 3.11 -4.96 -20.56
C TYR A 44 3.96 -3.68 -20.47
N ARG A 45 3.37 -2.53 -20.81
CA ARG A 45 4.00 -1.21 -20.66
C ARG A 45 3.63 -0.59 -19.33
N TYR A 46 4.64 -0.13 -18.60
CA TYR A 46 4.46 0.45 -17.27
C TYR A 46 4.91 1.90 -17.22
N GLY A 47 4.04 2.77 -16.68
CA GLY A 47 4.48 4.03 -16.09
C GLY A 47 4.95 3.77 -14.65
N VAL A 48 6.06 4.37 -14.26
CA VAL A 48 6.51 4.36 -12.85
C VAL A 48 6.24 5.72 -12.25
N VAL A 49 5.58 5.76 -11.10
CA VAL A 49 5.16 6.97 -10.39
C VAL A 49 6.00 7.11 -9.12
N ILE A 50 6.74 8.20 -9.01
CA ILE A 50 7.58 8.53 -7.86
C ILE A 50 7.24 9.95 -7.42
N CYS A 51 6.84 10.13 -6.14
CA CYS A 51 6.70 11.45 -5.54
C CYS A 51 7.84 11.65 -4.54
N ALA A 52 8.67 12.66 -4.78
CA ALA A 52 9.88 12.93 -4.01
C ALA A 52 9.89 14.34 -3.45
N ARG A 53 10.36 14.50 -2.21
CA ARG A 53 10.58 15.80 -1.58
C ARG A 53 11.92 15.80 -0.85
N ASN A 54 12.93 16.47 -1.45
CA ASN A 54 14.29 16.54 -0.91
C ASN A 54 14.92 15.15 -0.70
N GLU A 55 14.94 14.37 -1.79
CA GLU A 55 15.42 12.98 -1.80
C GLU A 55 16.69 12.79 -2.66
N GLU A 56 17.48 13.86 -2.88
CA GLU A 56 18.68 13.84 -3.75
C GLU A 56 19.67 12.72 -3.40
N LYS A 57 19.73 12.31 -2.11
CA LYS A 57 20.69 11.30 -1.62
C LYS A 57 20.30 9.87 -1.96
N VAL A 58 19.02 9.61 -2.26
CA VAL A 58 18.49 8.25 -2.37
C VAL A 58 17.80 7.97 -3.71
N ILE A 59 17.16 8.96 -4.33
CA ILE A 59 16.34 8.79 -5.52
C ILE A 59 17.12 8.20 -6.72
N GLY A 60 18.39 8.54 -6.86
CA GLY A 60 19.25 8.01 -7.91
C GLY A 60 19.34 6.48 -7.87
N LYS A 61 19.47 5.90 -6.66
CA LYS A 61 19.56 4.43 -6.48
C LYS A 61 18.27 3.72 -6.90
N LEU A 62 17.10 4.31 -6.63
CA LEU A 62 15.83 3.78 -7.11
C LEU A 62 15.79 3.78 -8.63
N ILE A 63 16.08 4.92 -9.27
CA ILE A 63 16.03 5.05 -10.73
C ILE A 63 17.02 4.09 -11.41
N GLU A 64 18.23 3.96 -10.88
CA GLU A 64 19.22 2.99 -11.35
C GLU A 64 18.71 1.54 -11.21
N SER A 65 18.07 1.20 -10.10
CA SER A 65 17.49 -0.14 -9.90
C SER A 65 16.35 -0.43 -10.87
N ILE A 66 15.59 0.59 -11.30
CA ILE A 66 14.57 0.47 -12.34
C ILE A 66 15.20 0.28 -13.73
N LYS A 67 16.29 0.98 -14.03
CA LYS A 67 17.01 0.83 -15.30
C LYS A 67 17.72 -0.52 -15.45
N ASN A 68 18.18 -1.09 -14.35
CA ASN A 68 18.91 -2.36 -14.30
C ASN A 68 17.99 -3.58 -14.16
N GLN A 69 16.73 -3.47 -14.54
CA GLN A 69 15.79 -4.60 -14.52
C GLN A 69 16.05 -5.58 -15.69
N THR A 70 15.74 -6.86 -15.47
CA THR A 70 15.71 -7.88 -16.52
C THR A 70 14.57 -7.68 -17.53
N TYR A 71 13.68 -6.75 -17.27
CA TYR A 71 12.54 -6.37 -18.10
C TYR A 71 12.95 -5.33 -19.15
N PRO A 72 12.38 -5.37 -20.39
CA PRO A 72 12.76 -4.42 -21.44
C PRO A 72 12.58 -2.95 -21.05
N ALA A 73 13.64 -2.18 -21.17
CA ALA A 73 13.66 -0.76 -20.76
C ALA A 73 12.70 0.11 -21.57
N ASP A 74 12.45 -0.22 -22.86
CA ASP A 74 11.48 0.47 -23.73
C ASP A 74 10.01 0.28 -23.29
N LYS A 75 9.76 -0.59 -22.33
CA LYS A 75 8.45 -0.83 -21.72
C LYS A 75 8.23 -0.08 -20.41
N ILE A 76 9.23 0.69 -19.94
CA ILE A 76 9.18 1.38 -18.65
C ILE A 76 9.41 2.87 -18.88
N THR A 77 8.48 3.71 -18.44
CA THR A 77 8.64 5.18 -18.43
C THR A 77 8.54 5.66 -16.98
N VAL A 78 9.55 6.42 -16.53
CA VAL A 78 9.59 6.90 -15.13
C VAL A 78 9.10 8.33 -15.05
N PHE A 79 8.04 8.56 -14.30
CA PHE A 79 7.46 9.87 -13.99
C PHE A 79 7.76 10.24 -12.55
N VAL A 80 8.30 11.44 -12.34
CA VAL A 80 8.66 11.95 -11.00
C VAL A 80 7.93 13.26 -10.76
N CYS A 81 7.24 13.33 -9.61
CA CYS A 81 6.81 14.60 -9.03
C CYS A 81 7.87 15.06 -8.02
N ALA A 82 8.62 16.11 -8.35
CA ALA A 82 9.48 16.83 -7.42
C ALA A 82 8.61 17.82 -6.63
N ASP A 83 8.15 17.40 -5.43
CA ASP A 83 7.15 18.14 -4.64
C ASP A 83 7.83 19.13 -3.69
N SER A 84 7.90 20.39 -4.10
CA SER A 84 8.50 21.48 -3.31
C SER A 84 9.95 21.17 -2.89
N CYS A 85 10.73 20.61 -3.81
CA CYS A 85 12.15 20.31 -3.59
C CYS A 85 12.96 21.61 -3.55
N THR A 86 13.95 21.64 -2.64
CA THR A 86 14.93 22.75 -2.48
C THR A 86 16.36 22.26 -2.70
N ASP A 87 16.53 20.97 -3.03
CA ASP A 87 17.79 20.28 -3.29
C ASP A 87 17.90 19.82 -4.76
N GLY A 88 18.90 19.02 -5.07
CA GLY A 88 19.17 18.50 -6.42
C GLY A 88 18.24 17.39 -6.91
N THR A 89 17.16 17.03 -6.18
CA THR A 89 16.27 15.89 -6.51
C THR A 89 15.76 15.93 -7.96
N ALA A 90 15.21 17.06 -8.40
CA ALA A 90 14.62 17.20 -9.75
C ALA A 90 15.68 17.05 -10.86
N GLU A 91 16.83 17.66 -10.65
CA GLU A 91 17.93 17.65 -11.62
C GLU A 91 18.52 16.24 -11.78
N ILE A 92 18.76 15.55 -10.67
CA ILE A 92 19.22 14.14 -10.70
C ILE A 92 18.25 13.27 -11.51
N CYS A 93 16.95 13.43 -11.30
CA CYS A 93 15.94 12.66 -12.04
C CYS A 93 15.98 12.96 -13.54
N ARG A 94 16.14 14.23 -13.95
CA ARG A 94 16.27 14.62 -15.39
C ARG A 94 17.52 14.00 -16.02
N GLN A 95 18.66 14.12 -15.36
CA GLN A 95 19.92 13.55 -15.82
C GLN A 95 19.84 12.02 -15.97
N LEU A 96 19.05 11.38 -15.13
CA LEU A 96 18.75 9.95 -15.22
C LEU A 96 17.61 9.64 -16.21
N GLY A 97 17.17 10.59 -17.05
CA GLY A 97 16.20 10.38 -18.13
C GLY A 97 14.76 10.15 -17.68
N CYS A 98 14.39 10.61 -16.49
CA CYS A 98 13.00 10.60 -16.04
C CYS A 98 12.20 11.78 -16.59
N VAL A 99 10.90 11.60 -16.73
CA VAL A 99 9.95 12.70 -16.98
C VAL A 99 9.66 13.35 -15.62
N VAL A 100 10.07 14.61 -15.45
CA VAL A 100 10.00 15.30 -14.16
C VAL A 100 9.02 16.46 -14.23
N TYR A 101 8.07 16.47 -13.30
CA TYR A 101 7.16 17.59 -13.05
C TYR A 101 7.44 18.18 -11.68
N GLU A 102 7.66 19.47 -11.58
CA GLU A 102 7.90 20.18 -10.34
C GLU A 102 6.60 20.79 -9.84
N ARG A 103 6.22 20.40 -8.61
CA ARG A 103 5.05 20.92 -7.91
C ARG A 103 5.53 21.87 -6.82
N PHE A 104 5.07 23.11 -6.86
CA PHE A 104 5.31 24.10 -5.80
C PHE A 104 4.03 24.27 -4.99
N ASN A 105 4.09 23.89 -3.71
CA ASN A 105 2.94 23.91 -2.82
C ASN A 105 3.21 24.77 -1.59
N SER A 106 2.45 25.86 -1.43
CA SER A 106 2.50 26.75 -0.27
C SER A 106 1.45 26.40 0.81
N ASP A 107 0.48 25.52 0.49
CA ASP A 107 -0.57 25.13 1.43
C ASP A 107 -0.12 23.90 2.25
N PRO A 108 0.11 24.05 3.58
CA PRO A 108 0.49 22.93 4.44
C PRO A 108 -0.55 21.78 4.46
N ALA A 109 -1.83 22.07 4.21
CA ALA A 109 -2.88 21.05 4.18
C ALA A 109 -2.72 20.12 2.98
N LYS A 110 -2.15 20.61 1.88
CA LYS A 110 -1.85 19.88 0.66
C LYS A 110 -0.43 19.32 0.60
N ALA A 111 0.35 19.40 1.68
CA ALA A 111 1.70 18.87 1.77
C ALA A 111 1.72 17.35 2.05
N ARG A 112 0.97 16.58 1.26
CA ARG A 112 0.80 15.13 1.38
C ARG A 112 1.08 14.43 0.05
N LYS A 113 1.54 13.19 0.10
CA LYS A 113 1.85 12.36 -1.06
C LYS A 113 0.66 12.24 -2.02
N GLY A 114 -0.57 12.07 -1.52
CA GLY A 114 -1.77 11.97 -2.35
C GLY A 114 -1.97 13.17 -3.29
N TYR A 115 -1.72 14.40 -2.81
CA TYR A 115 -1.79 15.60 -3.66
C TYR A 115 -0.64 15.71 -4.67
N ALA A 116 0.54 15.20 -4.35
CA ALA A 116 1.64 15.12 -5.30
C ALA A 116 1.35 14.09 -6.40
N MET A 117 0.68 12.99 -6.05
CA MET A 117 0.21 11.99 -7.02
C MET A 117 -0.91 12.53 -7.91
N GLU A 118 -1.89 13.25 -7.34
CA GLU A 118 -2.94 13.94 -8.08
C GLU A 118 -2.33 14.89 -9.13
N PHE A 119 -1.46 15.80 -8.71
CA PHE A 119 -0.75 16.71 -9.60
C PHE A 119 0.03 15.97 -10.70
N LEU A 120 0.70 14.87 -10.37
CA LEU A 120 1.47 14.09 -11.33
C LEU A 120 0.55 13.43 -12.37
N PHE A 121 -0.58 12.85 -11.93
CA PHE A 121 -1.54 12.25 -12.85
C PHE A 121 -2.26 13.28 -13.73
N ASP A 122 -2.56 14.46 -13.22
CA ASP A 122 -3.10 15.57 -14.04
C ASP A 122 -2.15 15.91 -15.21
N ASN A 123 -0.84 15.97 -14.93
CA ASN A 123 0.16 16.20 -15.96
C ASN A 123 0.34 15.01 -16.90
N ILE A 124 0.29 13.78 -16.41
CA ILE A 124 0.37 12.58 -17.25
C ILE A 124 -0.83 12.53 -18.21
N LEU A 125 -2.03 12.78 -17.74
CA LEU A 125 -3.25 12.74 -18.56
C LEU A 125 -3.29 13.82 -19.63
N VAL A 126 -2.66 14.98 -19.40
CA VAL A 126 -2.56 16.06 -20.38
C VAL A 126 -1.51 15.76 -21.45
N ASN A 127 -0.37 15.16 -21.06
CA ASN A 127 0.79 15.05 -21.95
C ASN A 127 0.96 13.66 -22.59
N TYR A 128 0.24 12.64 -22.10
CA TYR A 128 0.37 11.24 -22.55
C TYR A 128 -1.01 10.60 -22.74
N ASP A 129 -1.12 9.69 -23.70
CA ASP A 129 -2.27 8.78 -23.75
C ASP A 129 -2.13 7.74 -22.63
N ILE A 130 -3.04 7.78 -21.68
CA ILE A 130 -3.07 6.81 -20.55
C ILE A 130 -3.19 5.37 -21.03
N ASN A 131 -3.80 5.13 -22.19
CA ASN A 131 -3.97 3.80 -22.78
C ASN A 131 -2.68 3.25 -23.39
N TYR A 132 -1.63 4.09 -23.59
CA TYR A 132 -0.30 3.63 -23.97
C TYR A 132 0.32 2.74 -22.90
N PHE A 133 -0.02 2.99 -21.63
CA PHE A 133 0.42 2.20 -20.47
C PHE A 133 -0.62 1.17 -20.11
N ASP A 134 -0.22 -0.09 -19.93
CA ASP A 134 -1.08 -1.14 -19.40
C ASP A 134 -1.32 -0.95 -17.88
N GLY A 135 -0.31 -0.41 -17.16
CA GLY A 135 -0.40 -0.14 -15.73
C GLY A 135 0.65 0.83 -15.21
N PHE A 136 0.47 1.28 -13.98
CA PHE A 136 1.38 2.19 -13.29
C PHE A 136 1.92 1.55 -12.02
N ALA A 137 3.25 1.55 -11.87
CA ALA A 137 3.97 1.09 -10.69
C ALA A 137 4.30 2.27 -9.77
N PHE A 138 4.11 2.11 -8.46
CA PHE A 138 4.26 3.17 -7.48
C PHE A 138 5.38 2.85 -6.50
N PHE A 139 6.34 3.79 -6.35
CA PHE A 139 7.46 3.66 -5.42
C PHE A 139 7.69 4.94 -4.62
N ASP A 140 8.16 4.77 -3.38
CA ASP A 140 8.76 5.83 -2.61
C ASP A 140 10.21 6.05 -3.07
N ALA A 141 10.72 7.28 -2.97
CA ALA A 141 12.02 7.69 -3.51
C ALA A 141 13.22 6.94 -2.92
N ASP A 142 13.05 6.38 -1.72
CA ASP A 142 14.06 5.63 -1.00
C ASP A 142 14.03 4.11 -1.27
N ASN A 143 13.17 3.63 -2.16
CA ASN A 143 13.09 2.20 -2.49
C ASN A 143 14.26 1.77 -3.41
N VAL A 144 14.54 0.46 -3.43
CA VAL A 144 15.43 -0.19 -4.40
C VAL A 144 14.79 -1.52 -4.82
N LEU A 145 14.72 -1.78 -6.11
CA LEU A 145 14.07 -2.98 -6.65
C LEU A 145 15.08 -4.12 -6.80
N ALA A 146 14.63 -5.35 -6.54
CA ALA A 146 15.33 -6.53 -6.99
C ALA A 146 15.39 -6.57 -8.53
N PRO A 147 16.45 -7.08 -9.16
CA PRO A 147 16.65 -7.03 -10.62
C PRO A 147 15.53 -7.65 -11.45
N THR A 148 14.76 -8.57 -10.88
CA THR A 148 13.67 -9.29 -11.55
C THR A 148 12.28 -8.76 -11.19
N TRP A 149 12.17 -7.62 -10.51
CA TRP A 149 10.90 -7.13 -9.98
C TRP A 149 9.84 -6.96 -11.05
N PHE A 150 10.15 -6.26 -12.16
CA PHE A 150 9.20 -6.06 -13.26
C PHE A 150 8.85 -7.36 -13.99
N GLU A 151 9.80 -8.29 -14.14
CA GLU A 151 9.53 -9.60 -14.75
C GLU A 151 8.49 -10.38 -13.93
N LYS A 152 8.70 -10.47 -12.61
CA LYS A 152 7.79 -11.17 -11.70
C LYS A 152 6.44 -10.46 -11.57
N MET A 153 6.47 -9.13 -11.52
CA MET A 153 5.26 -8.33 -11.50
C MET A 153 4.45 -8.49 -12.78
N ASN A 154 5.09 -8.57 -13.94
CA ASN A 154 4.45 -8.79 -15.23
C ASN A 154 3.64 -10.10 -15.27
N ASP A 155 4.17 -11.16 -14.65
CA ASP A 155 3.49 -12.45 -14.55
C ASP A 155 2.19 -12.35 -13.72
N ALA A 156 2.25 -11.67 -12.57
CA ALA A 156 1.07 -11.43 -11.72
C ALA A 156 0.07 -10.46 -12.37
N PHE A 157 0.57 -9.43 -13.07
CA PHE A 157 -0.25 -8.43 -13.76
C PHE A 157 -1.08 -9.00 -14.92
N ALA A 158 -0.62 -10.11 -15.51
CA ALA A 158 -1.35 -10.82 -16.56
C ALA A 158 -2.68 -11.43 -16.09
N THR A 159 -2.94 -11.46 -14.79
CA THR A 159 -4.21 -11.93 -14.23
C THR A 159 -5.34 -10.88 -14.41
N ASP A 160 -6.55 -11.25 -14.02
CA ASP A 160 -7.73 -10.37 -14.02
C ASP A 160 -7.69 -9.30 -12.90
N ALA A 161 -6.79 -9.43 -11.92
CA ALA A 161 -6.69 -8.50 -10.81
C ALA A 161 -6.40 -7.06 -11.28
N ALA A 162 -7.04 -6.10 -10.65
CA ALA A 162 -6.90 -4.69 -10.98
C ALA A 162 -5.64 -4.06 -10.39
N VAL A 163 -5.16 -4.62 -9.29
CA VAL A 163 -4.00 -4.14 -8.53
C VAL A 163 -3.16 -5.33 -8.08
N VAL A 164 -1.83 -5.17 -8.16
CA VAL A 164 -0.87 -6.14 -7.65
C VAL A 164 0.04 -5.44 -6.66
N THR A 165 0.09 -5.90 -5.41
CA THR A 165 1.10 -5.48 -4.42
C THR A 165 2.20 -6.52 -4.32
N THR A 166 3.35 -6.15 -3.76
CA THR A 166 4.57 -6.97 -3.79
C THR A 166 5.21 -7.16 -2.42
N TYR A 167 6.22 -8.03 -2.36
CA TYR A 167 6.95 -8.29 -1.14
C TYR A 167 7.85 -7.12 -0.78
N ARG A 168 7.59 -6.50 0.38
CA ARG A 168 8.38 -5.41 0.94
C ARG A 168 9.40 -5.96 1.92
N ASN A 169 10.67 -5.88 1.55
CA ASN A 169 11.79 -6.13 2.44
C ASN A 169 12.37 -4.80 2.95
N ILE A 170 13.33 -4.85 3.86
CA ILE A 170 13.98 -3.64 4.37
C ILE A 170 15.48 -3.70 4.14
N LYS A 171 16.10 -2.53 3.88
CA LYS A 171 17.54 -2.39 3.61
C LYS A 171 18.39 -2.50 4.87
N ASN A 172 17.87 -2.00 5.98
CA ASN A 172 18.59 -1.74 7.21
C ASN A 172 18.07 -2.57 8.40
N PHE A 173 17.80 -3.87 8.15
CA PHE A 173 17.28 -4.80 9.18
C PHE A 173 18.20 -4.92 10.39
N ASP A 174 19.48 -4.97 10.16
CA ASP A 174 20.54 -5.21 11.14
C ASP A 174 21.04 -3.94 11.87
N THR A 175 20.50 -2.77 11.52
CA THR A 175 20.99 -1.51 12.09
C THR A 175 20.66 -1.39 13.59
N ASN A 176 19.43 -1.69 14.00
CA ASN A 176 19.02 -1.73 15.41
C ASN A 176 17.63 -2.37 15.60
N PHE A 177 17.20 -2.45 16.87
CA PHE A 177 15.89 -3.02 17.23
C PHE A 177 14.71 -2.33 16.53
N VAL A 178 14.75 -1.01 16.32
CA VAL A 178 13.63 -0.26 15.70
C VAL A 178 13.45 -0.68 14.25
N SER A 179 14.54 -0.69 13.48
CA SER A 179 14.49 -1.13 12.07
C SER A 179 14.14 -2.62 11.96
N ALA A 180 14.73 -3.48 12.81
CA ALA A 180 14.40 -4.90 12.86
C ALA A 180 12.91 -5.16 13.13
N ALA A 181 12.29 -4.42 14.05
CA ALA A 181 10.87 -4.51 14.34
C ALA A 181 9.98 -4.19 13.14
N TYR A 182 10.40 -3.25 12.26
CA TYR A 182 9.72 -3.01 10.99
C TYR A 182 9.85 -4.19 10.02
N GLY A 183 11.06 -4.75 9.89
CA GLY A 183 11.26 -5.93 9.02
C GLY A 183 10.40 -7.11 9.43
N ILE A 184 10.35 -7.42 10.73
CA ILE A 184 9.47 -8.46 11.28
C ILE A 184 7.99 -8.12 10.98
N HIS A 185 7.59 -6.85 11.15
CA HIS A 185 6.22 -6.41 10.86
C HIS A 185 5.85 -6.64 9.39
N PHE A 186 6.70 -6.26 8.42
CA PHE A 186 6.41 -6.45 7.00
C PHE A 186 6.47 -7.91 6.57
N CYS A 187 7.43 -8.68 7.08
CA CYS A 187 7.50 -10.12 6.88
C CYS A 187 6.21 -10.82 7.37
N ARG A 188 5.79 -10.50 8.60
CA ARG A 188 4.53 -11.02 9.15
C ARG A 188 3.32 -10.61 8.30
N SER A 189 3.25 -9.34 7.88
CA SER A 189 2.16 -8.85 7.03
C SER A 189 2.09 -9.62 5.70
N SER A 190 3.24 -9.85 5.08
CA SER A 190 3.34 -10.60 3.83
C SER A 190 2.87 -12.05 4.00
N MET A 191 3.30 -12.74 5.04
CA MET A 191 2.93 -14.13 5.30
C MET A 191 1.48 -14.25 5.79
N GLN A 192 1.16 -13.58 6.90
CA GLN A 192 -0.13 -13.73 7.59
C GLN A 192 -1.29 -13.16 6.79
N PHE A 193 -1.11 -12.00 6.12
CA PHE A 193 -2.23 -11.35 5.46
C PHE A 193 -2.16 -11.47 3.93
N HIS A 194 -1.08 -11.04 3.27
CA HIS A 194 -1.07 -11.00 1.81
C HIS A 194 -1.09 -12.41 1.19
N ARG A 195 -0.20 -13.30 1.63
CA ARG A 195 -0.15 -14.69 1.14
C ARG A 195 -1.46 -15.43 1.45
N THR A 196 -1.92 -15.37 2.69
CA THR A 196 -3.15 -16.06 3.12
C THR A 196 -4.36 -15.63 2.32
N ARG A 197 -4.56 -14.31 2.15
CA ARG A 197 -5.69 -13.79 1.36
C ARG A 197 -5.64 -14.27 -0.08
N CYS A 198 -4.47 -14.23 -0.70
CA CYS A 198 -4.31 -14.75 -2.06
C CYS A 198 -4.59 -16.27 -2.14
N ARG A 199 -4.14 -17.05 -1.16
CA ARG A 199 -4.41 -18.50 -1.11
C ARG A 199 -5.88 -18.82 -0.91
N LEU A 200 -6.61 -17.99 -0.18
CA LEU A 200 -8.06 -18.10 0.00
C LEU A 200 -8.85 -17.54 -1.20
N GLY A 201 -8.18 -17.03 -2.25
CA GLY A 201 -8.85 -16.41 -3.41
C GLY A 201 -9.53 -15.07 -3.08
N THR A 202 -9.21 -14.47 -1.93
CA THR A 202 -9.70 -13.16 -1.50
C THR A 202 -8.75 -12.04 -1.92
N SER A 203 -9.13 -10.79 -1.69
CA SER A 203 -8.28 -9.64 -2.00
C SER A 203 -7.46 -9.20 -0.79
N THR A 204 -6.27 -8.71 -1.06
CA THR A 204 -5.42 -8.07 -0.05
C THR A 204 -5.54 -6.54 -0.10
N HIS A 205 -4.53 -5.81 0.41
CA HIS A 205 -4.45 -4.35 0.45
C HIS A 205 -3.09 -3.89 -0.08
N ILE A 206 -2.95 -2.62 -0.43
CA ILE A 206 -1.66 -1.99 -0.71
C ILE A 206 -1.13 -1.30 0.56
N ALA A 207 0.17 -1.06 0.61
CA ALA A 207 0.85 -0.52 1.79
C ALA A 207 1.86 0.58 1.40
N GLY A 208 1.37 1.67 0.81
CA GLY A 208 2.10 2.91 0.52
C GLY A 208 3.02 2.86 -0.70
N THR A 209 3.68 1.73 -0.98
CA THR A 209 4.69 1.62 -2.04
C THR A 209 4.81 0.18 -2.55
N GLY A 210 5.49 -0.06 -3.68
CA GLY A 210 5.71 -1.39 -4.24
C GLY A 210 4.43 -2.05 -4.75
N TYR A 211 3.64 -1.38 -5.56
CA TYR A 211 2.42 -1.93 -6.16
C TYR A 211 2.21 -1.42 -7.58
N VAL A 212 1.43 -2.15 -8.37
CA VAL A 212 1.01 -1.76 -9.72
C VAL A 212 -0.50 -1.70 -9.81
N ILE A 213 -1.01 -0.65 -10.44
CA ILE A 213 -2.44 -0.44 -10.74
C ILE A 213 -2.65 -0.53 -12.25
N LYS A 214 -3.66 -1.25 -12.71
CA LYS A 214 -4.07 -1.22 -14.14
C LYS A 214 -4.53 0.17 -14.54
N SER A 215 -4.08 0.65 -15.69
CA SER A 215 -4.36 2.00 -16.20
C SER A 215 -5.85 2.34 -16.26
N ARG A 216 -6.70 1.33 -16.45
CA ARG A 216 -8.17 1.52 -16.48
C ARG A 216 -8.76 2.12 -15.20
N LEU A 217 -8.06 1.97 -14.05
CA LEU A 217 -8.48 2.56 -12.77
C LEU A 217 -7.97 3.99 -12.57
N LEU A 218 -7.13 4.48 -13.47
CA LEU A 218 -6.45 5.77 -13.37
C LEU A 218 -6.81 6.71 -14.55
N LYS A 219 -7.81 6.35 -15.35
CA LYS A 219 -8.26 7.14 -16.51
C LYS A 219 -8.76 8.53 -16.13
N ASP A 220 -9.33 8.65 -14.96
CA ASP A 220 -9.85 9.91 -14.43
C ASP A 220 -8.84 10.61 -13.49
N GLY A 221 -7.59 10.09 -13.39
CA GLY A 221 -6.55 10.62 -12.53
C GLY A 221 -6.49 9.96 -11.14
N TRP A 222 -5.79 10.61 -10.22
CA TRP A 222 -5.63 10.20 -8.84
C TRP A 222 -6.42 11.11 -7.89
N HIS A 223 -7.35 10.56 -7.12
CA HIS A 223 -8.27 11.33 -6.25
C HIS A 223 -8.18 10.98 -4.77
N TYR A 224 -7.13 10.27 -4.36
CA TYR A 224 -6.96 9.79 -2.99
C TYR A 224 -5.93 10.66 -2.26
N THR A 225 -6.40 11.56 -1.39
CA THR A 225 -5.60 12.60 -0.76
C THR A 225 -5.60 12.56 0.76
N GLU A 226 -6.15 11.51 1.38
CA GLU A 226 -6.13 11.31 2.81
C GLU A 226 -4.70 11.09 3.34
N LEU A 227 -4.52 11.09 4.67
CA LEU A 227 -3.21 10.87 5.31
C LEU A 227 -2.59 9.50 4.99
N THR A 228 -3.43 8.54 4.62
CA THR A 228 -3.08 7.20 4.14
C THR A 228 -3.85 6.97 2.84
N GLU A 229 -3.32 7.55 1.76
CA GLU A 229 -3.91 7.51 0.42
C GLU A 229 -4.04 6.08 -0.11
N ASP A 230 -3.11 5.22 0.29
CA ASP A 230 -3.07 3.79 -0.01
C ASP A 230 -4.25 3.02 0.63
N ALA A 231 -4.55 3.31 1.88
CA ALA A 231 -5.70 2.74 2.58
C ALA A 231 -7.01 3.24 1.98
N GLU A 232 -7.09 4.53 1.63
CA GLU A 232 -8.26 5.11 0.96
C GLU A 232 -8.48 4.47 -0.41
N PHE A 233 -7.43 4.38 -1.25
CA PHE A 233 -7.46 3.71 -2.54
C PHE A 233 -7.87 2.24 -2.40
N THR A 234 -7.25 1.49 -1.47
CA THR A 234 -7.61 0.09 -1.20
C THR A 234 -9.09 -0.05 -0.93
N GLN A 235 -9.63 0.76 -0.05
CA GLN A 235 -11.04 0.66 0.34
C GLN A 235 -11.98 0.97 -0.82
N ASN A 236 -11.71 2.00 -1.60
CA ASN A 236 -12.54 2.36 -2.74
C ASN A 236 -12.49 1.29 -3.85
N THR A 237 -11.28 0.78 -4.16
CA THR A 237 -11.07 -0.28 -5.16
C THR A 237 -11.86 -1.55 -4.80
N LEU A 238 -11.79 -1.99 -3.55
CA LEU A 238 -12.49 -3.20 -3.12
C LEU A 238 -14.01 -2.98 -2.99
N ASN A 239 -14.46 -1.79 -2.62
CA ASN A 239 -15.87 -1.43 -2.60
C ASN A 239 -16.47 -1.43 -4.03
N ALA A 240 -15.67 -1.09 -5.04
CA ALA A 240 -16.03 -1.23 -6.46
C ALA A 240 -16.05 -2.69 -6.95
N GLY A 241 -15.67 -3.66 -6.10
CA GLY A 241 -15.65 -5.08 -6.42
C GLY A 241 -14.42 -5.53 -7.19
N GLU A 242 -13.39 -4.69 -7.31
CA GLU A 242 -12.11 -4.99 -7.93
C GLU A 242 -11.26 -5.91 -7.03
N ARG A 243 -10.25 -6.57 -7.63
CA ARG A 243 -9.33 -7.46 -6.90
C ARG A 243 -7.96 -6.83 -6.74
N ILE A 244 -7.40 -7.01 -5.53
CA ILE A 244 -6.01 -6.71 -5.20
C ILE A 244 -5.32 -8.03 -4.84
N ILE A 245 -4.25 -8.37 -5.52
CA ILE A 245 -3.48 -9.59 -5.30
C ILE A 245 -2.05 -9.27 -4.85
N PHE A 246 -1.33 -10.29 -4.41
CA PHE A 246 0.03 -10.20 -3.91
C PHE A 246 0.99 -11.01 -4.77
N CYS A 247 2.03 -10.37 -5.30
CA CYS A 247 3.15 -11.01 -5.98
C CYS A 247 4.32 -11.14 -5.02
N GLU A 248 4.49 -12.34 -4.47
CA GLU A 248 5.50 -12.59 -3.45
C GLU A 248 6.92 -12.66 -4.02
N ASP A 249 7.06 -13.03 -5.29
CA ASP A 249 8.36 -13.17 -5.95
C ASP A 249 8.93 -11.83 -6.47
N ALA A 250 8.09 -10.77 -6.52
CA ALA A 250 8.53 -9.43 -6.83
C ALA A 250 8.93 -8.71 -5.53
N GLU A 251 10.22 -8.57 -5.31
CA GLU A 251 10.79 -8.02 -4.08
C GLU A 251 11.36 -6.62 -4.31
N PHE A 252 11.12 -5.72 -3.37
CA PHE A 252 11.80 -4.44 -3.27
C PHE A 252 12.25 -4.17 -1.84
N PHE A 253 13.23 -3.31 -1.69
CA PHE A 253 13.86 -2.96 -0.43
C PHE A 253 13.57 -1.51 -0.08
N ASP A 254 13.13 -1.31 1.14
CA ASP A 254 12.74 -0.03 1.69
C ASP A 254 13.63 0.34 2.88
N GLU A 255 13.78 1.63 3.17
CA GLU A 255 14.55 2.09 4.32
C GLU A 255 13.61 2.41 5.49
N GLN A 256 13.95 1.90 6.69
CA GLN A 256 13.11 2.07 7.86
C GLN A 256 13.75 2.98 8.90
N PRO A 257 12.93 3.73 9.68
CA PRO A 257 13.44 4.55 10.76
C PRO A 257 14.29 3.75 11.76
N THR A 258 15.39 4.34 12.19
CA THR A 258 16.27 3.79 13.26
C THR A 258 16.05 4.44 14.61
N LYS A 259 15.33 5.59 14.65
CA LYS A 259 15.03 6.33 15.89
C LYS A 259 13.58 6.09 16.33
N PHE A 260 13.40 5.70 17.61
CA PHE A 260 12.08 5.44 18.20
C PHE A 260 11.10 6.60 18.01
N ARG A 261 11.54 7.85 18.22
CA ARG A 261 10.70 9.05 18.05
C ARG A 261 10.13 9.19 16.63
N ILE A 262 10.94 8.85 15.60
CA ILE A 262 10.50 8.89 14.19
C ILE A 262 9.50 7.77 13.94
N MET A 263 9.81 6.54 14.38
CA MET A 263 8.92 5.40 14.31
C MET A 263 7.56 5.70 14.95
N PHE A 264 7.55 6.22 16.17
CA PHE A 264 6.31 6.54 16.89
C PHE A 264 5.45 7.56 16.12
N ARG A 265 6.09 8.66 15.63
CA ARG A 265 5.39 9.67 14.82
C ARG A 265 4.79 9.08 13.54
N GLN A 266 5.53 8.22 12.86
CA GLN A 266 5.07 7.55 11.63
C GLN A 266 3.89 6.62 11.92
N ARG A 267 3.98 5.78 12.95
CA ARG A 267 2.88 4.88 13.35
C ARG A 267 1.65 5.63 13.82
N MET A 268 1.80 6.74 14.53
CA MET A 268 0.69 7.61 14.89
C MET A 268 0.00 8.21 13.65
N ARG A 269 0.77 8.61 12.62
CA ARG A 269 0.22 9.07 11.34
C ARG A 269 -0.59 7.97 10.67
N TRP A 270 -0.07 6.73 10.65
CA TRP A 270 -0.77 5.58 10.07
C TRP A 270 -2.07 5.26 10.83
N ALA A 271 -2.01 5.22 12.15
CA ALA A 271 -3.18 4.96 12.98
C ALA A 271 -4.27 6.04 12.79
N LYS A 272 -3.87 7.32 12.76
CA LYS A 272 -4.78 8.44 12.51
C LYS A 272 -5.40 8.37 11.11
N GLY A 273 -4.58 8.12 10.07
CA GLY A 273 -5.05 7.98 8.71
C GLY A 273 -5.99 6.79 8.54
N GLY A 274 -5.64 5.62 9.09
CA GLY A 274 -6.50 4.43 9.09
C GLY A 274 -7.83 4.67 9.78
N LEU A 275 -7.85 5.38 10.91
CA LEU A 275 -9.08 5.76 11.61
C LEU A 275 -9.98 6.64 10.73
N PHE A 276 -9.43 7.68 10.09
CA PHE A 276 -10.22 8.55 9.21
C PHE A 276 -10.78 7.80 8.01
N VAL A 277 -9.97 6.98 7.37
CA VAL A 277 -10.41 6.15 6.26
C VAL A 277 -11.47 5.14 6.70
N PHE A 278 -11.34 4.55 7.90
CA PHE A 278 -12.34 3.66 8.47
C PHE A 278 -13.68 4.39 8.73
N LEU A 279 -13.65 5.56 9.34
CA LEU A 279 -14.86 6.36 9.61
C LEU A 279 -15.55 6.78 8.32
N LYS A 280 -14.78 7.17 7.29
CA LYS A 280 -15.29 7.59 5.98
C LYS A 280 -15.92 6.42 5.18
N ASN A 281 -15.30 5.24 5.21
CA ASN A 281 -15.62 4.14 4.31
C ASN A 281 -16.12 2.87 5.02
N GLY A 282 -16.01 2.77 6.35
CA GLY A 282 -16.35 1.55 7.09
C GLY A 282 -17.79 1.10 6.90
N TRP A 283 -18.76 2.05 6.87
CA TRP A 283 -20.15 1.73 6.60
C TRP A 283 -20.38 1.15 5.21
N ARG A 284 -19.72 1.72 4.18
CA ARG A 284 -19.80 1.17 2.81
C ARG A 284 -19.28 -0.25 2.75
N ARG A 285 -18.18 -0.54 3.47
CA ARG A 285 -17.60 -1.87 3.56
C ARG A 285 -18.50 -2.85 4.30
N LEU A 286 -19.07 -2.43 5.42
CA LEU A 286 -20.03 -3.24 6.16
C LEU A 286 -21.23 -3.62 5.26
N ARG A 287 -21.79 -2.64 4.52
CA ARG A 287 -22.84 -2.90 3.54
C ARG A 287 -22.39 -3.87 2.43
N ALA A 288 -21.15 -3.73 1.95
CA ALA A 288 -20.60 -4.56 0.89
C ALA A 288 -20.49 -6.04 1.26
N ILE A 289 -20.35 -6.39 2.55
CA ILE A 289 -20.40 -7.77 3.06
C ILE A 289 -21.73 -8.46 2.63
N PHE A 290 -22.81 -7.72 2.63
CA PHE A 290 -24.15 -8.28 2.32
C PHE A 290 -24.52 -8.09 0.85
N THR A 291 -24.10 -7.02 0.21
CA THR A 291 -24.56 -6.63 -1.13
C THR A 291 -23.71 -7.15 -2.28
N GLN A 292 -22.40 -7.37 -2.07
CA GLN A 292 -21.54 -7.89 -3.15
C GLN A 292 -21.84 -9.37 -3.46
N LYS A 293 -21.70 -9.72 -4.73
CA LYS A 293 -21.91 -11.09 -5.19
C LYS A 293 -20.62 -11.91 -5.06
N GLY A 294 -20.75 -13.14 -4.58
CA GLY A 294 -19.67 -14.11 -4.45
C GLY A 294 -19.01 -14.13 -3.06
N ALA A 295 -18.76 -15.34 -2.54
CA ALA A 295 -18.25 -15.58 -1.20
C ALA A 295 -16.89 -14.89 -0.95
N ALA A 296 -15.99 -14.95 -1.94
CA ALA A 296 -14.66 -14.33 -1.82
C ALA A 296 -14.73 -12.81 -1.63
N LYS A 297 -15.63 -12.10 -2.32
CA LYS A 297 -15.78 -10.64 -2.17
C LYS A 297 -16.43 -10.29 -0.84
N LYS A 298 -17.44 -11.04 -0.39
CA LYS A 298 -18.06 -10.87 0.93
C LYS A 298 -17.03 -11.08 2.03
N TRP A 299 -16.24 -12.15 1.94
CA TRP A 299 -15.19 -12.43 2.91
C TRP A 299 -14.09 -11.37 2.91
N THR A 300 -13.67 -10.88 1.73
CA THR A 300 -12.73 -9.75 1.62
C THR A 300 -13.22 -8.53 2.40
N ASN A 301 -14.50 -8.16 2.25
CA ASN A 301 -15.07 -6.99 2.94
C ASN A 301 -15.17 -7.24 4.45
N TYR A 302 -15.54 -8.45 4.88
CA TYR A 302 -15.57 -8.82 6.29
C TYR A 302 -14.17 -8.78 6.92
N ASP A 303 -13.20 -9.45 6.31
CA ASP A 303 -11.81 -9.49 6.78
C ASP A 303 -11.21 -8.09 6.88
N LEU A 304 -11.29 -7.29 5.82
CA LEU A 304 -10.70 -5.95 5.80
C LEU A 304 -11.49 -4.93 6.63
N PHE A 305 -12.77 -5.15 6.90
CA PHE A 305 -13.51 -4.37 7.89
C PHE A 305 -12.87 -4.55 9.28
N TRP A 306 -12.67 -5.79 9.71
CA TRP A 306 -12.08 -6.08 11.01
C TRP A 306 -10.57 -5.79 11.07
N TYR A 307 -9.84 -5.96 9.96
CA TYR A 307 -8.43 -5.58 9.85
C TYR A 307 -8.22 -4.07 10.07
N ASN A 308 -9.13 -3.23 9.57
CA ASN A 308 -9.07 -1.78 9.71
C ASN A 308 -9.84 -1.25 10.92
N PHE A 309 -10.57 -2.11 11.65
CA PHE A 309 -11.32 -1.71 12.83
C PHE A 309 -10.36 -1.19 13.92
N PRO A 310 -10.59 0.01 14.48
CA PRO A 310 -9.68 0.62 15.44
C PRO A 310 -9.83 -0.01 16.85
N GLY A 311 -9.72 -1.33 16.94
CA GLY A 311 -9.99 -2.12 18.15
C GLY A 311 -9.17 -1.71 19.36
N GLY A 312 -7.89 -1.33 19.15
CA GLY A 312 -7.04 -0.84 20.24
C GLY A 312 -7.51 0.49 20.83
N LEU A 313 -7.93 1.43 19.99
CA LEU A 313 -8.51 2.69 20.44
C LEU A 313 -9.84 2.47 21.18
N PHE A 314 -10.67 1.59 20.63
CA PHE A 314 -11.95 1.25 21.23
C PHE A 314 -11.78 0.59 22.60
N ALA A 315 -10.85 -0.36 22.72
CA ALA A 315 -10.53 -0.99 24.02
C ALA A 315 -10.00 0.02 25.04
N ALA A 316 -9.10 0.95 24.61
CA ALA A 316 -8.57 1.98 25.50
C ALA A 316 -9.66 2.92 26.01
N LEU A 317 -10.60 3.34 25.14
CA LEU A 317 -11.74 4.18 25.53
C LEU A 317 -12.64 3.46 26.54
N LEU A 318 -12.99 2.20 26.29
CA LEU A 318 -13.80 1.41 27.21
C LEU A 318 -13.11 1.22 28.57
N SER A 319 -11.79 0.93 28.59
CA SER A 319 -11.02 0.82 29.82
C SER A 319 -10.94 2.14 30.58
N GLY A 320 -10.80 3.27 29.89
CA GLY A 320 -10.81 4.61 30.50
C GLY A 320 -12.15 4.93 31.15
N ILE A 321 -13.27 4.62 30.48
CA ILE A 321 -14.62 4.79 31.04
C ILE A 321 -14.79 3.92 32.29
N ALA A 322 -14.33 2.66 32.24
CA ALA A 322 -14.42 1.76 33.38
C ALA A 322 -13.56 2.19 34.59
N ALA A 323 -12.46 2.93 34.36
CA ALA A 323 -11.61 3.43 35.44
C ALA A 323 -12.15 4.67 36.12
N VAL A 324 -13.07 5.41 35.49
CA VAL A 324 -13.65 6.65 36.01
C VAL A 324 -15.06 6.39 36.63
N ALA A 325 -15.72 5.32 36.23
CA ALA A 325 -17.02 4.89 36.76
C ALA A 325 -16.90 4.02 38.03
#